data_d09fab77e6b601319659d9e97708515b
#
_entry.id   d09fab77e6b601319659d9e97708515b
#
_cell.length_a   1.000
_cell.length_b   1.000
_cell.length_c   1.000
_cell.angle_alpha   90.00
_cell.angle_beta   90.00
_cell.angle_gamma   90.00
#
_symmetry.space_group_name_H-M   'P 1'
#
loop_
_entity.id
_entity.type
_entity.pdbx_description
1 polymer ?
#
loop_
_entity_poly.entity_id
_entity_poly.type
_entity_poly.pdbx_seq_one_letter_code
_entity_poly.pdbx_strand_id
1 'polypeptide(L)'
;MSSDATERPAQRESAAHVRTLVERAQKGDRAALEELYLIHFDRIYGYLHMTVGNRHDAEDLTTQTFLKMLESIGRFRWQSAPFSAWLFRIAHNLSMDHFRSHRRWQPEAEVPEPYDSDEPSAEAEAMQSIGRQSMLELIDTLSHEQQQVLTLKFVFNFANADVAKILDKSEGAIKSLQHRALASLQRQVEEPPS
;
A
#
# COMPACT_ATOMS: atom_id res chain seq x y z
N MET A 1 26.49 1.96 9.38
CA MET A 1 26.29 1.37 10.72
C MET A 1 24.79 1.39 10.97
N SER A 2 24.21 0.31 10.71
CA SER A 2 23.25 -0.56 11.37
C SER A 2 21.94 0.09 11.80
N SER A 3 20.94 0.04 10.90
CA SER A 3 19.50 0.23 11.21
C SER A 3 18.81 -1.10 11.55
N ASP A 4 19.55 -2.10 12.03
CA ASP A 4 19.08 -3.50 12.12
C ASP A 4 18.56 -3.90 13.53
N ALA A 5 18.28 -2.93 14.40
CA ALA A 5 18.07 -3.24 15.83
C ALA A 5 16.63 -3.12 16.34
N THR A 6 15.60 -2.87 15.51
CA THR A 6 14.23 -2.58 16.01
C THR A 6 13.12 -3.46 15.42
N GLU A 7 13.43 -4.51 14.67
CA GLU A 7 12.40 -5.46 14.24
C GLU A 7 11.99 -6.38 15.41
N ARG A 8 10.67 -6.41 15.69
CA ARG A 8 10.09 -7.28 16.72
C ARG A 8 10.30 -8.76 16.35
N PRO A 9 10.51 -9.68 17.32
CA PRO A 9 10.76 -11.10 17.06
C PRO A 9 9.74 -11.77 16.13
N ALA A 10 8.46 -11.47 16.29
CA ALA A 10 7.39 -11.99 15.43
C ALA A 10 7.50 -11.54 13.96
N GLN A 11 8.07 -10.36 13.69
CA GLN A 11 8.29 -9.86 12.32
C GLN A 11 9.48 -10.57 11.65
N ARG A 12 10.51 -10.95 12.43
CA ARG A 12 11.67 -11.73 11.93
C ARG A 12 11.28 -13.16 11.61
N GLU A 13 10.45 -13.81 12.44
CA GLU A 13 9.92 -15.16 12.19
C GLU A 13 9.02 -15.15 10.93
N SER A 14 8.17 -14.15 10.77
CA SER A 14 7.34 -13.96 9.58
C SER A 14 8.19 -13.74 8.33
N ALA A 15 9.26 -12.94 8.39
CA ALA A 15 10.15 -12.69 7.25
C ALA A 15 10.91 -13.95 6.81
N ALA A 16 11.39 -14.76 7.77
CA ALA A 16 12.07 -16.03 7.50
C ALA A 16 11.12 -17.05 6.87
N HIS A 17 9.87 -17.11 7.34
CA HIS A 17 8.83 -17.97 6.79
C HIS A 17 8.50 -17.58 5.34
N VAL A 18 8.25 -16.30 5.07
CA VAL A 18 8.01 -15.80 3.71
C VAL A 18 9.19 -16.11 2.79
N ARG A 19 10.44 -16.04 3.30
CA ARG A 19 11.61 -16.39 2.52
C ARG A 19 11.59 -17.86 2.08
N THR A 20 11.29 -18.77 3.02
CA THR A 20 11.17 -20.20 2.72
C THR A 20 10.06 -20.47 1.70
N LEU A 21 8.91 -19.79 1.83
CA LEU A 21 7.80 -19.91 0.87
C LEU A 21 8.20 -19.46 -0.53
N VAL A 22 8.88 -18.32 -0.65
CA VAL A 22 9.36 -17.81 -1.94
C VAL A 22 10.33 -18.78 -2.60
N GLU A 23 11.30 -19.34 -1.84
CA GLU A 23 12.25 -20.33 -2.37
C GLU A 23 11.58 -21.62 -2.83
N ARG A 24 10.51 -22.07 -2.16
CA ARG A 24 9.67 -23.22 -2.56
C ARG A 24 8.84 -22.88 -3.79
N ALA A 25 8.19 -21.71 -3.80
CA ALA A 25 7.38 -21.24 -4.91
C ALA A 25 8.18 -21.11 -6.21
N GLN A 26 9.45 -20.64 -6.11
CA GLN A 26 10.38 -20.59 -7.25
C GLN A 26 10.71 -21.96 -7.85
N LYS A 27 10.54 -23.03 -7.08
CA LYS A 27 10.69 -24.43 -7.53
C LYS A 27 9.38 -25.05 -8.01
N GLY A 28 8.29 -24.25 -8.09
CA GLY A 28 6.99 -24.71 -8.57
C GLY A 28 6.07 -25.31 -7.50
N ASP A 29 6.38 -25.12 -6.21
CA ASP A 29 5.54 -25.60 -5.12
C ASP A 29 4.23 -24.78 -5.04
N ARG A 30 3.10 -25.42 -5.41
CA ARG A 30 1.78 -24.79 -5.44
C ARG A 30 1.28 -24.40 -4.05
N ALA A 31 1.55 -25.22 -3.03
CA ALA A 31 1.13 -24.91 -1.66
C ALA A 31 1.86 -23.66 -1.14
N ALA A 32 3.13 -23.47 -1.49
CA ALA A 32 3.86 -22.26 -1.14
C ALA A 32 3.31 -21.01 -1.88
N LEU A 33 2.86 -21.15 -3.12
CA LEU A 33 2.22 -20.06 -3.87
C LEU A 33 0.88 -19.67 -3.25
N GLU A 34 0.05 -20.66 -2.87
CA GLU A 34 -1.22 -20.45 -2.17
C GLU A 34 -1.00 -19.73 -0.83
N GLU A 35 -0.04 -20.15 -0.05
CA GLU A 35 0.27 -19.52 1.25
C GLU A 35 0.78 -18.09 1.09
N LEU A 36 1.63 -17.81 0.09
CA LEU A 36 2.05 -16.45 -0.24
C LEU A 36 0.86 -15.57 -0.65
N TYR A 37 -0.09 -16.11 -1.41
CA TYR A 37 -1.32 -15.42 -1.76
C TYR A 37 -2.11 -15.05 -0.50
N LEU A 38 -2.40 -16.01 0.38
CA LEU A 38 -3.18 -15.77 1.60
C LEU A 38 -2.51 -14.75 2.54
N ILE A 39 -1.20 -14.83 2.70
CA ILE A 39 -0.44 -13.89 3.56
C ILE A 39 -0.53 -12.43 3.04
N HIS A 40 -0.59 -12.24 1.72
CA HIS A 40 -0.45 -10.90 1.14
C HIS A 40 -1.75 -10.34 0.57
N PHE A 41 -2.81 -11.14 0.41
CA PHE A 41 -4.05 -10.74 -0.26
C PHE A 41 -4.67 -9.49 0.34
N ASP A 42 -5.00 -9.49 1.64
CA ASP A 42 -5.69 -8.37 2.31
C ASP A 42 -4.89 -7.06 2.21
N ARG A 43 -3.57 -7.16 2.33
CA ARG A 43 -2.69 -6.00 2.24
C ARG A 43 -2.64 -5.41 0.83
N ILE A 44 -2.56 -6.25 -0.19
CA ILE A 44 -2.54 -5.81 -1.60
C ILE A 44 -3.90 -5.26 -2.00
N TYR A 45 -4.99 -5.95 -1.66
CA TYR A 45 -6.34 -5.47 -1.91
C TYR A 45 -6.59 -4.13 -1.21
N GLY A 46 -6.30 -4.02 0.09
CA GLY A 46 -6.45 -2.79 0.84
C GLY A 46 -5.65 -1.62 0.24
N TYR A 47 -4.40 -1.87 -0.19
CA TYR A 47 -3.59 -0.85 -0.86
C TYR A 47 -4.22 -0.39 -2.19
N LEU A 48 -4.64 -1.33 -3.02
CA LEU A 48 -5.26 -1.03 -4.31
C LEU A 48 -6.60 -0.33 -4.13
N HIS A 49 -7.43 -0.78 -3.19
CA HIS A 49 -8.71 -0.14 -2.88
C HIS A 49 -8.54 1.31 -2.42
N MET A 50 -7.58 1.58 -1.51
CA MET A 50 -7.24 2.95 -1.09
C MET A 50 -6.65 3.79 -2.24
N THR A 51 -6.02 3.15 -3.23
CA THR A 51 -5.36 3.86 -4.33
C THR A 51 -6.32 4.20 -5.46
N VAL A 52 -7.21 3.27 -5.84
CA VAL A 52 -8.12 3.47 -6.99
C VAL A 52 -9.53 3.93 -6.58
N GLY A 53 -9.90 3.75 -5.29
CA GLY A 53 -11.17 4.21 -4.73
C GLY A 53 -12.42 3.47 -5.22
N ASN A 54 -12.27 2.46 -6.07
CA ASN A 54 -13.35 1.67 -6.63
C ASN A 54 -13.12 0.19 -6.32
N ARG A 55 -14.12 -0.47 -5.74
CA ARG A 55 -14.05 -1.88 -5.32
C ARG A 55 -13.76 -2.81 -6.49
N HIS A 56 -14.47 -2.64 -7.59
CA HIS A 56 -14.35 -3.53 -8.76
C HIS A 56 -12.95 -3.44 -9.37
N ASP A 57 -12.44 -2.22 -9.57
CA ASP A 57 -11.09 -2.01 -10.07
C ASP A 57 -10.03 -2.55 -9.11
N ALA A 58 -10.24 -2.41 -7.78
CA ALA A 58 -9.32 -2.96 -6.78
C ALA A 58 -9.28 -4.50 -6.83
N GLU A 59 -10.41 -5.18 -6.98
CA GLU A 59 -10.50 -6.64 -7.12
C GLU A 59 -9.77 -7.12 -8.40
N ASP A 60 -9.99 -6.44 -9.53
CA ASP A 60 -9.33 -6.74 -10.80
C ASP A 60 -7.82 -6.55 -10.73
N LEU A 61 -7.37 -5.40 -10.20
CA LEU A 61 -5.95 -5.10 -10.06
C LEU A 61 -5.25 -6.02 -9.07
N THR A 62 -5.96 -6.45 -8.01
CA THR A 62 -5.46 -7.46 -7.06
C THR A 62 -5.22 -8.78 -7.79
N THR A 63 -6.20 -9.24 -8.56
CA THR A 63 -6.08 -10.47 -9.37
C THR A 63 -4.90 -10.36 -10.33
N GLN A 64 -4.78 -9.25 -11.06
CA GLN A 64 -3.67 -9.00 -11.97
C GLN A 64 -2.31 -8.96 -11.25
N THR A 65 -2.26 -8.41 -10.03
CA THR A 65 -1.03 -8.37 -9.22
C THR A 65 -0.54 -9.78 -8.92
N PHE A 66 -1.42 -10.67 -8.48
CA PHE A 66 -1.05 -12.05 -8.17
C PHE A 66 -0.75 -12.87 -9.42
N LEU A 67 -1.43 -12.65 -10.55
CA LEU A 67 -1.04 -13.25 -11.83
C LEU A 67 0.38 -12.82 -12.24
N LYS A 68 0.71 -11.53 -12.15
CA LYS A 68 2.08 -11.05 -12.41
C LYS A 68 3.10 -11.58 -11.41
N MET A 69 2.72 -11.79 -10.16
CA MET A 69 3.55 -12.47 -9.17
C MET A 69 3.87 -13.89 -9.65
N LEU A 70 2.88 -14.68 -10.05
CA LEU A 70 3.08 -16.06 -10.54
C LEU A 70 4.02 -16.10 -11.77
N GLU A 71 3.85 -15.18 -12.71
CA GLU A 71 4.67 -15.10 -13.93
C GLU A 71 6.15 -14.72 -13.65
N SER A 72 6.39 -13.95 -12.58
CA SER A 72 7.69 -13.32 -12.33
C SER A 72 8.42 -13.78 -11.08
N ILE A 73 7.79 -14.55 -10.20
CA ILE A 73 8.38 -15.01 -8.93
C ILE A 73 9.67 -15.82 -9.15
N GLY A 74 9.78 -16.59 -10.24
CA GLY A 74 10.98 -17.33 -10.60
C GLY A 74 12.20 -16.44 -10.86
N ARG A 75 11.99 -15.17 -11.20
CA ARG A 75 13.04 -14.17 -11.42
C ARG A 75 13.30 -13.28 -10.20
N PHE A 76 12.44 -13.34 -9.17
CA PHE A 76 12.63 -12.56 -7.95
C PHE A 76 13.97 -12.90 -7.31
N ARG A 77 14.67 -11.88 -6.81
CA ARG A 77 15.95 -12.02 -6.08
C ARG A 77 15.88 -11.19 -4.81
N TRP A 78 16.35 -11.77 -3.73
CA TRP A 78 16.50 -11.09 -2.44
C TRP A 78 17.62 -10.04 -2.54
N GLN A 79 17.30 -8.91 -3.18
CA GLN A 79 18.18 -7.74 -3.18
C GLN A 79 17.59 -6.77 -2.17
N SER A 80 18.23 -6.17 -1.31
CA SER A 80 17.91 -5.01 -0.48
C SER A 80 16.41 -4.66 -0.17
N ALA A 81 15.41 -5.41 -0.65
CA ALA A 81 13.98 -5.20 -0.40
C ALA A 81 13.27 -6.50 0.00
N PRO A 82 12.30 -6.45 0.96
CA PRO A 82 11.48 -7.59 1.29
C PRO A 82 10.55 -7.98 0.11
N PHE A 83 10.12 -9.24 0.08
CA PHE A 83 9.18 -9.75 -0.93
C PHE A 83 7.90 -8.93 -1.02
N SER A 84 7.37 -8.48 0.13
CA SER A 84 6.21 -7.61 0.19
C SER A 84 6.42 -6.30 -0.59
N ALA A 85 7.57 -5.65 -0.47
CA ALA A 85 7.84 -4.41 -1.21
C ALA A 85 7.89 -4.66 -2.74
N TRP A 86 8.44 -5.79 -3.17
CA TRP A 86 8.40 -6.18 -4.58
C TRP A 86 6.97 -6.41 -5.08
N LEU A 87 6.13 -7.09 -4.28
CA LEU A 87 4.72 -7.32 -4.63
C LEU A 87 3.92 -6.01 -4.67
N PHE A 88 4.14 -5.11 -3.69
CA PHE A 88 3.53 -3.77 -3.69
C PHE A 88 3.98 -2.92 -4.89
N ARG A 89 5.23 -3.07 -5.35
CA ARG A 89 5.69 -2.40 -6.59
C ARG A 89 4.91 -2.89 -7.81
N ILE A 90 4.60 -4.18 -7.89
CA ILE A 90 3.74 -4.73 -8.96
C ILE A 90 2.36 -4.08 -8.90
N ALA A 91 1.73 -4.08 -7.73
CA ALA A 91 0.41 -3.47 -7.51
C ALA A 91 0.41 -1.97 -7.86
N HIS A 92 1.42 -1.23 -7.40
CA HIS A 92 1.59 0.19 -7.71
C HIS A 92 1.69 0.44 -9.22
N ASN A 93 2.52 -0.31 -9.92
CA ASN A 93 2.68 -0.14 -11.37
C ASN A 93 1.37 -0.40 -12.11
N LEU A 94 0.62 -1.45 -11.73
CA LEU A 94 -0.69 -1.75 -12.30
C LEU A 94 -1.70 -0.64 -12.04
N SER A 95 -1.73 -0.06 -10.83
CA SER A 95 -2.62 1.06 -10.52
C SER A 95 -2.25 2.31 -11.33
N MET A 96 -0.97 2.59 -11.55
CA MET A 96 -0.52 3.70 -12.38
C MET A 96 -0.89 3.50 -13.86
N ASP A 97 -0.79 2.29 -14.37
CA ASP A 97 -1.20 1.95 -15.74
C ASP A 97 -2.74 2.06 -15.89
N HIS A 98 -3.49 1.65 -14.88
CA HIS A 98 -4.94 1.82 -14.81
C HIS A 98 -5.33 3.30 -14.89
N PHE A 99 -4.75 4.19 -14.08
CA PHE A 99 -5.00 5.63 -14.16
C PHE A 99 -4.63 6.24 -15.51
N ARG A 100 -3.52 5.81 -16.12
CA ARG A 100 -3.13 6.31 -17.45
C ARG A 100 -4.13 5.90 -18.53
N SER A 101 -4.70 4.71 -18.45
CA SER A 101 -5.72 4.24 -19.41
C SER A 101 -7.04 4.95 -19.21
N HIS A 102 -7.49 5.17 -17.97
CA HIS A 102 -8.75 5.84 -17.64
C HIS A 102 -8.71 7.33 -17.93
N ARG A 103 -7.59 8.04 -17.69
CA ARG A 103 -7.43 9.45 -18.09
C ARG A 103 -7.57 9.71 -19.59
N ARG A 104 -7.37 8.68 -20.42
CA ARG A 104 -7.64 8.78 -21.87
C ARG A 104 -9.12 8.66 -22.22
N TRP A 105 -9.95 8.15 -21.28
CA TRP A 105 -11.35 7.79 -21.57
C TRP A 105 -12.40 8.56 -20.77
N GLN A 106 -12.06 9.17 -19.63
CA GLN A 106 -13.02 9.95 -18.80
C GLN A 106 -12.37 11.23 -18.27
N PRO A 107 -12.94 12.43 -18.56
CA PRO A 107 -12.47 13.70 -18.01
C PRO A 107 -12.96 14.02 -16.60
N GLU A 108 -13.89 13.26 -16.03
CA GLU A 108 -14.46 13.52 -14.70
C GLU A 108 -14.26 12.30 -13.80
N ALA A 109 -13.48 12.50 -12.74
CA ALA A 109 -13.23 11.49 -11.71
C ALA A 109 -14.44 11.38 -10.77
N GLU A 110 -15.03 10.19 -10.64
CA GLU A 110 -15.92 9.86 -9.54
C GLU A 110 -15.16 9.88 -8.21
N VAL A 111 -15.79 10.46 -7.19
CA VAL A 111 -15.25 10.52 -5.83
C VAL A 111 -15.23 9.09 -5.25
N PRO A 112 -14.11 8.62 -4.65
CA PRO A 112 -14.02 7.29 -4.09
C PRO A 112 -15.05 7.05 -2.98
N GLU A 113 -15.76 5.91 -3.03
CA GLU A 113 -16.64 5.50 -1.93
C GLU A 113 -15.82 5.08 -0.69
N PRO A 114 -16.29 5.41 0.54
CA PRO A 114 -15.59 5.05 1.76
C PRO A 114 -15.53 3.53 1.97
N TYR A 115 -14.40 3.03 2.44
CA TYR A 115 -14.20 1.64 2.82
C TYR A 115 -14.97 1.32 4.10
N ASP A 116 -16.00 0.47 4.00
CA ASP A 116 -16.67 -0.14 5.16
C ASP A 116 -15.85 -1.35 5.63
N SER A 117 -15.16 -1.19 6.75
CA SER A 117 -14.55 -2.29 7.49
C SER A 117 -15.46 -2.70 8.64
N ASP A 118 -15.71 -4.00 8.76
CA ASP A 118 -16.58 -4.69 9.72
C ASP A 118 -16.75 -4.06 11.12
N GLU A 119 -17.97 -4.12 11.59
CA GLU A 119 -18.66 -3.44 12.69
C GLU A 119 -17.97 -3.34 14.06
N PRO A 120 -17.99 -2.14 14.66
CA PRO A 120 -18.13 -1.91 16.09
C PRO A 120 -19.37 -1.07 16.43
N SER A 121 -19.80 -1.07 17.71
CA SER A 121 -21.07 -0.56 18.19
C SER A 121 -21.40 0.92 17.89
N ALA A 122 -22.68 1.26 17.74
CA ALA A 122 -23.20 2.51 17.18
C ALA A 122 -22.68 3.84 17.79
N GLU A 123 -22.31 3.90 19.07
CA GLU A 123 -21.75 5.12 19.68
C GLU A 123 -20.24 5.27 19.46
N ALA A 124 -19.50 4.16 19.48
CA ALA A 124 -18.09 4.15 19.12
C ALA A 124 -17.91 4.39 17.61
N GLU A 125 -18.86 3.94 16.80
CA GLU A 125 -18.93 4.18 15.35
C GLU A 125 -19.15 5.65 15.01
N ALA A 126 -20.04 6.35 15.71
CA ALA A 126 -20.31 7.78 15.46
C ALA A 126 -19.08 8.65 15.77
N MET A 127 -18.36 8.41 16.87
CA MET A 127 -17.12 9.14 17.17
C MET A 127 -15.95 8.73 16.28
N GLN A 128 -15.82 7.44 15.91
CA GLN A 128 -14.82 6.99 14.97
C GLN A 128 -15.12 7.44 13.54
N SER A 129 -16.40 7.50 13.14
CA SER A 129 -16.79 7.97 11.80
C SER A 129 -16.49 9.46 11.61
N ILE A 130 -16.75 10.31 12.62
CA ILE A 130 -16.43 11.75 12.58
C ILE A 130 -14.91 11.95 12.48
N GLY A 131 -14.12 11.22 13.28
CA GLY A 131 -12.66 11.29 13.23
C GLY A 131 -12.09 10.72 11.92
N ARG A 132 -12.71 9.68 11.39
CA ARG A 132 -12.33 9.05 10.10
C ARG A 132 -12.68 9.93 8.91
N GLN A 133 -13.87 10.52 8.91
CA GLN A 133 -14.33 11.46 7.88
C GLN A 133 -13.42 12.69 7.82
N SER A 134 -13.11 13.31 8.96
CA SER A 134 -12.20 14.45 9.02
C SER A 134 -10.78 14.08 8.60
N MET A 135 -10.32 12.85 8.89
CA MET A 135 -9.01 12.38 8.49
C MET A 135 -8.94 12.11 6.97
N LEU A 136 -10.00 11.56 6.38
CA LEU A 136 -10.10 11.36 4.92
C LEU A 136 -10.12 12.69 4.18
N GLU A 137 -10.91 13.66 4.62
CA GLU A 137 -10.96 15.01 4.06
C GLU A 137 -9.59 15.70 4.11
N LEU A 138 -8.85 15.53 5.21
CA LEU A 138 -7.47 16.03 5.34
C LEU A 138 -6.51 15.35 4.35
N ILE A 139 -6.65 14.03 4.15
CA ILE A 139 -5.80 13.27 3.22
C ILE A 139 -6.10 13.67 1.77
N ASP A 140 -7.36 13.95 1.42
CA ASP A 140 -7.78 14.34 0.06
C ASP A 140 -7.19 15.68 -0.40
N THR A 141 -6.77 16.53 0.53
CA THR A 141 -6.06 17.78 0.20
C THR A 141 -4.61 17.57 -0.20
N LEU A 142 -4.04 16.40 0.07
CA LEU A 142 -2.67 16.06 -0.28
C LEU A 142 -2.57 15.68 -1.76
N SER A 143 -1.41 15.95 -2.37
CA SER A 143 -1.16 15.42 -3.70
C SER A 143 -1.13 13.89 -3.69
N HIS A 144 -1.50 13.26 -4.81
CA HIS A 144 -1.51 11.80 -4.95
C HIS A 144 -0.17 11.14 -4.51
N GLU A 145 0.97 11.75 -4.85
CA GLU A 145 2.28 11.25 -4.39
C GLU A 145 2.46 11.33 -2.87
N GLN A 146 1.95 12.38 -2.24
CA GLN A 146 1.99 12.54 -0.78
C GLN A 146 1.09 11.51 -0.10
N GLN A 147 -0.12 11.28 -0.62
CA GLN A 147 -1.03 10.25 -0.14
C GLN A 147 -0.38 8.86 -0.21
N GLN A 148 0.21 8.50 -1.36
CA GLN A 148 0.89 7.22 -1.54
C GLN A 148 2.04 7.01 -0.54
N VAL A 149 2.87 8.04 -0.32
CA VAL A 149 3.98 7.95 0.65
C VAL A 149 3.44 7.74 2.06
N LEU A 150 2.43 8.50 2.49
CA LEU A 150 1.84 8.35 3.83
C LEU A 150 1.16 6.99 3.99
N THR A 151 0.39 6.54 3.00
CA THR A 151 -0.28 5.24 3.01
C THR A 151 0.73 4.09 3.16
N LEU A 152 1.75 4.04 2.31
CA LEU A 152 2.77 2.99 2.39
C LEU A 152 3.55 3.03 3.71
N LYS A 153 3.83 4.24 4.21
CA LYS A 153 4.61 4.43 5.44
C LYS A 153 3.82 4.11 6.71
N PHE A 154 2.60 4.63 6.85
CA PHE A 154 1.85 4.60 8.10
C PHE A 154 0.77 3.52 8.14
N VAL A 155 0.12 3.21 7.03
CA VAL A 155 -0.87 2.13 6.97
C VAL A 155 -0.18 0.78 6.75
N PHE A 156 0.74 0.69 5.78
CA PHE A 156 1.42 -0.57 5.45
C PHE A 156 2.77 -0.76 6.13
N ASN A 157 3.21 0.24 6.90
CA ASN A 157 4.41 0.19 7.76
C ASN A 157 5.72 -0.15 7.03
N PHE A 158 5.90 0.37 5.81
CA PHE A 158 7.15 0.22 5.06
C PHE A 158 8.22 1.22 5.54
N ALA A 159 9.49 0.80 5.50
CA ALA A 159 10.63 1.70 5.68
C ALA A 159 10.76 2.64 4.47
N ASN A 160 11.36 3.84 4.65
CA ASN A 160 11.52 4.80 3.56
C ASN A 160 12.28 4.21 2.35
N ALA A 161 13.27 3.35 2.61
CA ALA A 161 14.00 2.63 1.57
C ALA A 161 13.10 1.71 0.72
N ASP A 162 12.11 1.07 1.34
CA ASP A 162 11.17 0.19 0.64
C ASP A 162 10.10 1.00 -0.10
N VAL A 163 9.58 2.07 0.52
CA VAL A 163 8.68 3.03 -0.16
C VAL A 163 9.35 3.62 -1.41
N ALA A 164 10.64 3.96 -1.33
CA ALA A 164 11.42 4.44 -2.46
C ALA A 164 11.45 3.44 -3.62
N LYS A 165 11.61 2.15 -3.33
CA LYS A 165 11.58 1.08 -4.33
C LYS A 165 10.19 0.82 -4.89
N ILE A 166 9.14 0.87 -4.06
CA ILE A 166 7.75 0.69 -4.49
C ILE A 166 7.37 1.79 -5.48
N LEU A 167 7.66 3.06 -5.13
CA LEU A 167 7.27 4.23 -5.92
C LEU A 167 8.29 4.64 -7.00
N ASP A 168 9.38 3.89 -7.17
CA ASP A 168 10.47 4.18 -8.11
C ASP A 168 11.07 5.59 -7.93
N LYS A 169 11.34 5.97 -6.67
CA LYS A 169 11.88 7.27 -6.26
C LYS A 169 13.16 7.11 -5.42
N SER A 170 13.91 8.19 -5.25
CA SER A 170 15.01 8.21 -4.29
C SER A 170 14.49 8.32 -2.84
N GLU A 171 15.24 7.79 -1.86
CA GLU A 171 14.88 7.94 -0.44
C GLU A 171 14.81 9.41 -0.01
N GLY A 172 15.64 10.28 -0.59
CA GLY A 172 15.58 11.71 -0.35
C GLY A 172 14.27 12.33 -0.82
N ALA A 173 13.77 11.90 -1.99
CA ALA A 173 12.45 12.32 -2.49
C ALA A 173 11.32 11.84 -1.58
N ILE A 174 11.37 10.59 -1.09
CA ILE A 174 10.38 10.06 -0.14
C ILE A 174 10.37 10.87 1.17
N LYS A 175 11.54 11.15 1.77
CA LYS A 175 11.64 11.98 2.98
C LYS A 175 11.07 13.38 2.75
N SER A 176 11.35 14.00 1.60
CA SER A 176 10.83 15.32 1.25
C SER A 176 9.32 15.32 1.04
N LEU A 177 8.77 14.30 0.39
CA LEU A 177 7.32 14.12 0.21
C LEU A 177 6.63 13.90 1.56
N GLN A 178 7.17 13.03 2.40
CA GLN A 178 6.66 12.77 3.76
C GLN A 178 6.64 14.05 4.59
N HIS A 179 7.74 14.81 4.61
CA HIS A 179 7.82 16.04 5.38
C HIS A 179 6.79 17.09 4.90
N ARG A 180 6.67 17.29 3.58
CA ARG A 180 5.67 18.21 3.01
C ARG A 180 4.24 17.78 3.29
N ALA A 181 3.95 16.48 3.21
CA ALA A 181 2.63 15.93 3.52
C ALA A 181 2.26 16.19 4.99
N LEU A 182 3.14 15.86 5.93
CA LEU A 182 2.90 16.08 7.37
C LEU A 182 2.75 17.58 7.69
N ALA A 183 3.58 18.45 7.11
CA ALA A 183 3.46 19.89 7.29
C ALA A 183 2.16 20.46 6.70
N SER A 184 1.64 19.88 5.61
CA SER A 184 0.33 20.25 5.05
C SER A 184 -0.80 19.85 5.98
N LEU A 185 -0.80 18.61 6.48
CA LEU A 185 -1.80 18.11 7.44
C LEU A 185 -1.79 18.92 8.74
N GLN A 186 -0.61 19.25 9.26
CA GLN A 186 -0.49 20.03 10.50
C GLN A 186 -1.12 21.42 10.35
N ARG A 187 -0.86 22.13 9.26
CA ARG A 187 -1.48 23.44 8.98
C ARG A 187 -3.00 23.39 8.93
N GLN A 188 -3.58 22.33 8.34
CA GLN A 188 -5.03 22.18 8.23
C GLN A 188 -5.69 21.86 9.57
N VAL A 189 -4.98 21.18 10.48
CA VAL A 189 -5.47 20.93 11.85
C VAL A 189 -5.41 22.22 12.68
N GLU A 190 -4.39 23.07 12.48
CA GLU A 190 -4.20 24.33 13.21
C GLU A 190 -5.10 25.46 12.66
N GLU A 191 -5.41 25.46 11.37
CA GLU A 191 -6.27 26.42 10.68
C GLU A 191 -7.39 25.70 9.92
N PRO A 192 -8.47 25.21 10.62
CA PRO A 192 -9.57 24.55 9.91
C PRO A 192 -10.23 25.54 8.94
N PRO A 193 -10.63 25.06 7.76
CA PRO A 193 -11.32 25.93 6.79
C PRO A 193 -12.59 26.51 7.39
N SER A 194 -12.77 27.83 7.26
CA SER A 194 -13.90 28.62 7.76
C SER A 194 -15.18 28.30 6.99
#